data_8863bcd289a5a0cbf62012f32c65d6c1
#
_entry.id   8863bcd289a5a0cbf62012f32c65d6c1
#
_cell.length_a   1.000
_cell.length_b   1.000
_cell.length_c   1.000
_cell.angle_alpha   90.00
_cell.angle_beta   90.00
_cell.angle_gamma   90.00
#
_symmetry.space_group_name_H-M   'P 1'
#
loop_
_entity.id
_entity.type
_entity.pdbx_description
1 polymer ?
#
loop_
_entity_poly.entity_id
_entity_poly.type
_entity_poly.pdbx_seq_one_letter_code
_entity_poly.pdbx_strand_id
1 'polypeptide(L)'
;ILVAGSAMNFLTGLLVLAILYSSVAGFSTAKITGFFDGCPLQSEQGLQVDDELYKIDGRRVFIYSDVGTLLARNKTGKFDLVVKRDGQLVELNDFEMTPQLYTVDGVEQYKYGLYFGAEEKTFGTVVKNTWYTALDFGRLVWMGLEDLISGMVSVKEMSGPVGIVSVIAETGESAASTSEG
;
A
#
# COMPACT_ATOMS: atom_id res chain seq x y z
N ILE A 1 28.34 -19.73 8.51
CA ILE A 1 28.15 -19.97 7.04
C ILE A 1 26.71 -19.65 6.65
N LEU A 2 25.68 -20.14 7.35
CA LEU A 2 24.26 -19.89 7.05
C LEU A 2 23.90 -18.39 7.11
N VAL A 3 24.37 -17.66 8.12
CA VAL A 3 24.12 -16.21 8.28
C VAL A 3 24.75 -15.40 7.14
N ALA A 4 25.94 -15.79 6.68
CA ALA A 4 26.62 -15.09 5.59
C ALA A 4 25.85 -15.18 4.26
N GLY A 5 25.27 -16.35 3.96
CA GLY A 5 24.43 -16.52 2.76
C GLY A 5 23.19 -15.63 2.78
N SER A 6 22.45 -15.64 3.89
CA SER A 6 21.28 -14.79 4.06
C SER A 6 21.62 -13.29 4.02
N ALA A 7 22.73 -12.88 4.64
CA ALA A 7 23.20 -11.50 4.60
C ALA A 7 23.56 -11.06 3.17
N MET A 8 24.25 -11.91 2.41
CA MET A 8 24.58 -11.61 1.01
C MET A 8 23.35 -11.50 0.13
N ASN A 9 22.35 -12.37 0.31
CA ASN A 9 21.08 -12.28 -0.42
C ASN A 9 20.35 -10.96 -0.11
N PHE A 10 20.33 -10.54 1.16
CA PHE A 10 19.74 -9.27 1.57
C PHE A 10 20.47 -8.08 0.94
N LEU A 11 21.80 -8.05 1.00
CA LEU A 11 22.62 -6.99 0.40
C LEU A 11 22.44 -6.93 -1.12
N THR A 12 22.39 -8.09 -1.79
CA THR A 12 22.12 -8.16 -3.22
C THR A 12 20.73 -7.61 -3.55
N GLY A 13 19.72 -7.96 -2.76
CA GLY A 13 18.36 -7.42 -2.89
C GLY A 13 18.33 -5.89 -2.75
N LEU A 14 19.02 -5.33 -1.76
CA LEU A 14 19.14 -3.88 -1.58
C LEU A 14 19.82 -3.21 -2.79
N LEU A 15 20.90 -3.82 -3.30
CA LEU A 15 21.59 -3.30 -4.47
C LEU A 15 20.68 -3.28 -5.71
N VAL A 16 19.95 -4.37 -5.96
CA VAL A 16 19.00 -4.46 -7.07
C VAL A 16 17.90 -3.42 -6.93
N LEU A 17 17.32 -3.24 -5.74
CA LEU A 17 16.32 -2.20 -5.47
C LEU A 17 16.89 -0.80 -5.72
N ALA A 18 18.10 -0.52 -5.27
CA ALA A 18 18.74 0.78 -5.48
C ALA A 18 18.96 1.07 -6.98
N ILE A 19 19.36 0.06 -7.77
CA ILE A 19 19.50 0.16 -9.22
C ILE A 19 18.13 0.44 -9.88
N LEU A 20 17.09 -0.31 -9.50
CA LEU A 20 15.74 -0.11 -10.02
C LEU A 20 15.24 1.31 -9.68
N TYR A 21 15.40 1.75 -8.44
CA TYR A 21 14.97 3.08 -8.00
C TYR A 21 15.80 4.22 -8.59
N SER A 22 17.02 3.96 -9.04
CA SER A 22 17.78 4.93 -9.81
C SER A 22 17.20 5.19 -11.21
N SER A 23 16.35 4.31 -11.70
CA SER A 23 15.74 4.38 -13.04
C SER A 23 14.34 5.01 -13.05
N VAL A 24 13.68 5.20 -11.88
CA VAL A 24 12.35 5.83 -11.82
C VAL A 24 12.44 7.35 -11.99
N ALA A 25 11.34 7.98 -12.40
CA ALA A 25 11.26 9.44 -12.56
C ALA A 25 11.12 10.18 -11.21
N GLY A 26 10.47 9.54 -10.22
CA GLY A 26 10.22 10.08 -8.89
C GLY A 26 9.53 9.04 -8.01
N PHE A 27 9.18 9.42 -6.80
CA PHE A 27 8.55 8.53 -5.82
C PHE A 27 7.23 9.14 -5.35
N SER A 28 6.15 8.34 -5.34
CA SER A 28 4.91 8.74 -4.70
C SER A 28 5.11 8.80 -3.19
N THR A 29 4.49 9.78 -2.54
CA THR A 29 4.56 9.98 -1.09
C THR A 29 3.19 9.73 -0.45
N ALA A 30 3.15 9.46 0.85
CA ALA A 30 1.92 9.37 1.61
C ALA A 30 1.39 10.75 2.06
N LYS A 31 1.89 11.83 1.46
CA LYS A 31 1.46 13.20 1.72
C LYS A 31 0.22 13.54 0.87
N ILE A 32 -0.84 13.99 1.52
CA ILE A 32 -2.08 14.40 0.87
C ILE A 32 -1.85 15.77 0.22
N THR A 33 -2.03 15.87 -1.09
CA THR A 33 -1.89 17.13 -1.85
C THR A 33 -3.24 17.73 -2.25
N GLY A 34 -4.32 16.99 -2.06
CA GLY A 34 -5.67 17.44 -2.37
C GLY A 34 -6.70 16.37 -2.16
N PHE A 35 -7.93 16.74 -2.43
CA PHE A 35 -9.10 15.87 -2.32
C PHE A 35 -9.90 15.92 -3.62
N PHE A 36 -10.61 14.85 -3.92
CA PHE A 36 -11.57 14.83 -5.01
C PHE A 36 -12.74 15.73 -4.66
N ASP A 37 -13.41 16.28 -5.67
CA ASP A 37 -14.58 17.12 -5.47
C ASP A 37 -15.67 16.36 -4.69
N GLY A 38 -16.15 17.00 -3.60
CA GLY A 38 -17.13 16.40 -2.71
C GLY A 38 -16.61 15.32 -1.77
N CYS A 39 -15.30 15.16 -1.63
CA CYS A 39 -14.71 14.20 -0.68
C CYS A 39 -15.07 14.56 0.77
N PRO A 40 -15.77 13.67 1.51
CA PRO A 40 -16.22 13.96 2.88
C PRO A 40 -15.09 13.91 3.92
N LEU A 41 -13.90 13.43 3.55
CA LEU A 41 -12.78 13.24 4.47
C LEU A 41 -12.06 14.55 4.79
N GLN A 42 -12.25 15.58 3.96
CA GLN A 42 -11.65 16.90 4.16
C GLN A 42 -12.45 17.70 5.18
N SER A 43 -11.88 17.98 6.34
CA SER A 43 -12.48 18.85 7.35
C SER A 43 -11.43 19.40 8.31
N GLU A 44 -11.80 20.42 9.09
CA GLU A 44 -10.92 20.95 10.15
C GLU A 44 -10.56 19.91 11.21
N GLN A 45 -11.46 18.98 11.48
CA GLN A 45 -11.29 17.90 12.45
C GLN A 45 -10.85 16.58 11.79
N GLY A 46 -10.79 16.52 10.48
CA GLY A 46 -10.41 15.36 9.69
C GLY A 46 -9.05 15.53 9.01
N LEU A 47 -8.97 14.96 7.80
CA LEU A 47 -7.78 15.05 6.97
C LEU A 47 -7.71 16.44 6.31
N GLN A 48 -6.50 16.93 6.14
CA GLN A 48 -6.20 18.23 5.55
C GLN A 48 -5.15 18.09 4.44
N VAL A 49 -5.11 19.07 3.56
CA VAL A 49 -4.02 19.18 2.59
C VAL A 49 -2.71 19.37 3.36
N ASP A 50 -1.65 18.79 2.87
CA ASP A 50 -0.32 18.70 3.47
C ASP A 50 -0.16 17.70 4.63
N ASP A 51 -1.21 17.01 5.07
CA ASP A 51 -1.07 15.90 5.99
C ASP A 51 -0.26 14.75 5.36
N GLU A 52 0.69 14.22 6.09
CA GLU A 52 1.42 13.00 5.72
C GLU A 52 0.91 11.84 6.57
N LEU A 53 0.35 10.80 5.94
CA LEU A 53 -0.11 9.61 6.65
C LEU A 53 1.09 8.92 7.29
N TYR A 54 1.11 8.89 8.63
CA TYR A 54 2.21 8.36 9.43
C TYR A 54 1.96 6.97 9.96
N LYS A 55 0.72 6.70 10.44
CA LYS A 55 0.25 5.36 10.85
C LYS A 55 -1.20 5.17 10.43
N ILE A 56 -1.56 3.92 10.17
CA ILE A 56 -2.92 3.45 9.90
C ILE A 56 -3.14 2.21 10.78
N ASP A 57 -4.13 2.23 11.66
CA ASP A 57 -4.45 1.16 12.61
C ASP A 57 -3.21 0.68 13.38
N GLY A 58 -2.46 1.65 13.94
CA GLY A 58 -1.25 1.42 14.72
C GLY A 58 0.00 1.04 13.89
N ARG A 59 -0.14 0.74 12.59
CA ARG A 59 0.96 0.32 11.70
C ARG A 59 1.58 1.51 11.00
N ARG A 60 2.92 1.57 11.02
CA ARG A 60 3.68 2.65 10.36
C ARG A 60 3.53 2.61 8.84
N VAL A 61 3.31 3.77 8.22
CA VAL A 61 3.44 3.99 6.79
C VAL A 61 4.90 4.34 6.49
N PHE A 62 5.58 3.54 5.70
CA PHE A 62 6.97 3.76 5.28
C PHE A 62 7.04 4.33 3.86
N ILE A 63 6.24 3.78 2.97
CA ILE A 63 6.17 4.13 1.54
C ILE A 63 4.71 4.28 1.13
N TYR A 64 4.47 4.93 -0.01
CA TYR A 64 3.12 5.18 -0.51
C TYR A 64 2.27 3.91 -0.67
N SER A 65 2.86 2.81 -1.15
CA SER A 65 2.13 1.54 -1.33
C SER A 65 1.55 0.97 -0.03
N ASP A 66 2.12 1.33 1.12
CA ASP A 66 1.61 0.90 2.43
C ASP A 66 0.20 1.42 2.68
N VAL A 67 -0.11 2.63 2.19
CA VAL A 67 -1.42 3.25 2.38
C VAL A 67 -2.51 2.33 1.84
N GLY A 68 -2.40 1.89 0.59
CA GLY A 68 -3.37 0.98 -0.01
C GLY A 68 -3.45 -0.36 0.72
N THR A 69 -2.29 -0.94 1.05
CA THR A 69 -2.18 -2.23 1.75
C THR A 69 -2.84 -2.18 3.13
N LEU A 70 -2.57 -1.14 3.90
CA LEU A 70 -3.11 -1.00 5.26
C LEU A 70 -4.60 -0.67 5.25
N LEU A 71 -5.06 0.22 4.35
CA LEU A 71 -6.48 0.52 4.20
C LEU A 71 -7.29 -0.72 3.77
N ALA A 72 -6.76 -1.55 2.87
CA ALA A 72 -7.44 -2.76 2.41
C ALA A 72 -7.63 -3.84 3.50
N ARG A 73 -6.79 -3.84 4.55
CA ARG A 73 -6.90 -4.80 5.66
C ARG A 73 -8.07 -4.49 6.59
N ASN A 74 -8.43 -3.24 6.75
CA ASN A 74 -9.54 -2.82 7.60
C ASN A 74 -10.86 -3.07 6.86
N LYS A 75 -11.76 -3.81 7.51
CA LYS A 75 -13.09 -4.14 6.96
C LYS A 75 -14.21 -3.36 7.66
N THR A 76 -13.90 -2.58 8.66
CA THR A 76 -14.90 -1.84 9.46
C THR A 76 -15.24 -0.47 8.87
N GLY A 77 -14.34 0.09 8.06
CA GLY A 77 -14.46 1.46 7.56
C GLY A 77 -14.13 2.54 8.59
N LYS A 78 -13.70 2.13 9.81
CA LYS A 78 -13.22 3.03 10.86
C LYS A 78 -11.74 2.78 11.09
N PHE A 79 -10.96 3.84 11.07
CA PHE A 79 -9.51 3.79 11.09
C PHE A 79 -8.95 4.64 12.22
N ASP A 80 -7.95 4.12 12.90
CA ASP A 80 -7.10 4.92 13.78
C ASP A 80 -5.92 5.46 12.95
N LEU A 81 -6.00 6.74 12.58
CA LEU A 81 -4.98 7.38 11.77
C LEU A 81 -4.06 8.23 12.64
N VAL A 82 -2.79 8.24 12.34
CA VAL A 82 -1.85 9.25 12.81
C VAL A 82 -1.30 9.95 11.56
N VAL A 83 -1.51 11.24 11.51
CA VAL A 83 -0.97 12.08 10.43
C VAL A 83 0.11 13.01 10.97
N LYS A 84 1.06 13.37 10.14
CA LYS A 84 2.02 14.42 10.44
C LYS A 84 1.54 15.71 9.77
N ARG A 85 1.12 16.67 10.59
CA ARG A 85 0.60 17.99 10.21
C ARG A 85 1.51 19.06 10.80
N ASP A 86 2.08 19.93 9.97
CA ASP A 86 3.02 20.99 10.38
C ASP A 86 4.17 20.50 11.28
N GLY A 87 4.64 19.28 11.01
CA GLY A 87 5.73 18.65 11.78
C GLY A 87 5.29 17.97 13.06
N GLN A 88 4.03 18.09 13.48
CA GLN A 88 3.46 17.46 14.67
C GLN A 88 2.65 16.22 14.30
N LEU A 89 2.58 15.26 15.23
CA LEU A 89 1.71 14.08 15.06
C LEU A 89 0.32 14.41 15.61
N VAL A 90 -0.68 14.21 14.75
CA VAL A 90 -2.10 14.39 15.07
C VAL A 90 -2.78 13.02 14.96
N GLU A 91 -3.51 12.63 15.99
CA GLU A 91 -4.26 11.38 16.06
C GLU A 91 -5.73 11.64 15.67
N LEU A 92 -6.25 10.82 14.76
CA LEU A 92 -7.64 10.78 14.35
C LEU A 92 -8.16 9.38 14.66
N ASN A 93 -8.79 9.22 15.80
CA ASN A 93 -9.30 7.94 16.27
C ASN A 93 -10.72 7.69 15.75
N ASP A 94 -11.05 6.42 15.47
CA ASP A 94 -12.35 6.00 14.91
C ASP A 94 -12.77 6.81 13.66
N PHE A 95 -11.80 7.27 12.86
CA PHE A 95 -12.05 8.10 11.69
C PHE A 95 -12.72 7.29 10.59
N GLU A 96 -13.95 7.70 10.23
CA GLU A 96 -14.72 6.99 9.20
C GLU A 96 -14.21 7.31 7.81
N MET A 97 -13.71 6.27 7.11
CA MET A 97 -13.26 6.34 5.73
C MET A 97 -13.87 5.19 4.93
N THR A 98 -14.77 5.51 4.02
CA THR A 98 -15.33 4.54 3.08
C THR A 98 -15.02 4.96 1.65
N PRO A 99 -14.65 4.01 0.77
CA PRO A 99 -14.48 4.33 -0.65
C PRO A 99 -15.80 4.85 -1.23
N GLN A 100 -15.72 5.96 -1.94
CA GLN A 100 -16.82 6.56 -2.67
C GLN A 100 -16.65 6.31 -4.17
N LEU A 101 -17.75 6.34 -4.92
CA LEU A 101 -17.73 6.20 -6.37
C LEU A 101 -17.33 7.55 -6.99
N TYR A 102 -16.20 7.57 -7.68
CA TYR A 102 -15.72 8.74 -8.42
C TYR A 102 -15.52 8.40 -9.88
N THR A 103 -15.79 9.37 -10.76
CA THR A 103 -15.46 9.24 -12.17
C THR A 103 -14.05 9.79 -12.42
N VAL A 104 -13.13 8.91 -12.78
CA VAL A 104 -11.73 9.26 -13.09
C VAL A 104 -11.45 8.84 -14.53
N ASP A 105 -11.05 9.78 -15.36
CA ASP A 105 -10.80 9.56 -16.80
C ASP A 105 -11.98 8.91 -17.54
N GLY A 106 -13.22 9.24 -17.13
CA GLY A 106 -14.44 8.69 -17.72
C GLY A 106 -14.81 7.29 -17.22
N VAL A 107 -14.08 6.74 -16.24
CA VAL A 107 -14.34 5.43 -15.64
C VAL A 107 -14.77 5.61 -14.18
N GLU A 108 -15.88 4.96 -13.81
CA GLU A 108 -16.32 4.93 -12.41
C GLU A 108 -15.47 3.99 -11.58
N GLN A 109 -14.90 4.50 -10.49
CA GLN A 109 -14.02 3.75 -9.59
C GLN A 109 -14.31 4.10 -8.13
N TYR A 110 -14.29 3.07 -7.27
CA TYR A 110 -14.34 3.27 -5.83
C TYR A 110 -12.98 3.72 -5.31
N LYS A 111 -12.91 4.93 -4.76
CA LYS A 111 -11.69 5.52 -4.19
C LYS A 111 -12.00 6.26 -2.89
N TYR A 112 -10.99 6.47 -2.08
CA TYR A 112 -11.12 7.32 -0.87
C TYR A 112 -11.13 8.82 -1.18
N GLY A 113 -10.89 9.21 -2.42
CA GLY A 113 -10.95 10.61 -2.85
C GLY A 113 -9.76 11.46 -2.41
N LEU A 114 -8.59 10.84 -2.21
CA LEU A 114 -7.36 11.51 -1.81
C LEU A 114 -6.39 11.60 -3.00
N TYR A 115 -5.80 12.77 -3.20
CA TYR A 115 -4.63 12.95 -4.05
C TYR A 115 -3.37 12.88 -3.20
N PHE A 116 -2.39 12.15 -3.66
CA PHE A 116 -1.09 12.01 -3.01
C PHE A 116 0.00 12.70 -3.82
N GLY A 117 0.98 13.23 -3.11
CA GLY A 117 2.12 13.91 -3.71
C GLY A 117 3.16 12.95 -4.28
N ALA A 118 4.13 13.56 -4.93
CA ALA A 118 5.34 12.89 -5.39
C ALA A 118 6.56 13.71 -4.96
N GLU A 119 7.67 13.03 -4.71
CA GLU A 119 8.98 13.63 -4.47
C GLU A 119 9.92 13.35 -5.63
N GLU A 120 10.77 14.32 -5.93
CA GLU A 120 11.76 14.18 -6.98
C GLU A 120 12.80 13.12 -6.65
N LYS A 121 13.31 12.48 -7.71
CA LYS A 121 14.42 11.56 -7.58
C LYS A 121 15.71 12.31 -7.26
N THR A 122 16.26 12.03 -6.10
CA THR A 122 17.59 12.45 -5.67
C THR A 122 18.33 11.22 -5.13
N PHE A 123 19.64 11.30 -4.94
CA PHE A 123 20.38 10.22 -4.29
C PHE A 123 19.80 9.89 -2.90
N GLY A 124 19.43 10.91 -2.13
CA GLY A 124 18.82 10.73 -0.80
C GLY A 124 17.48 10.03 -0.84
N THR A 125 16.59 10.38 -1.81
CA THR A 125 15.28 9.74 -1.95
C THR A 125 15.40 8.31 -2.46
N VAL A 126 16.37 7.99 -3.32
CA VAL A 126 16.66 6.61 -3.73
C VAL A 126 17.08 5.76 -2.55
N VAL A 127 18.06 6.21 -1.75
CA VAL A 127 18.53 5.48 -0.55
C VAL A 127 17.40 5.32 0.47
N LYS A 128 16.65 6.40 0.74
CA LYS A 128 15.50 6.38 1.66
C LYS A 128 14.45 5.35 1.23
N ASN A 129 14.00 5.41 -0.03
CA ASN A 129 12.96 4.51 -0.52
C ASN A 129 13.45 3.06 -0.62
N THR A 130 14.71 2.82 -1.01
CA THR A 130 15.33 1.48 -1.00
C THR A 130 15.28 0.87 0.39
N TRP A 131 15.70 1.63 1.41
CA TRP A 131 15.69 1.17 2.80
C TRP A 131 14.28 0.91 3.33
N TYR A 132 13.35 1.84 3.10
CA TYR A 132 11.97 1.68 3.56
C TYR A 132 11.24 0.54 2.85
N THR A 133 11.49 0.33 1.56
CA THR A 133 10.95 -0.83 0.84
C THR A 133 11.48 -2.15 1.42
N ALA A 134 12.75 -2.22 1.77
CA ALA A 134 13.31 -3.41 2.40
C ALA A 134 12.68 -3.70 3.78
N LEU A 135 12.43 -2.64 4.57
CA LEU A 135 11.70 -2.76 5.85
C LEU A 135 10.25 -3.21 5.62
N ASP A 136 9.60 -2.66 4.59
CA ASP A 136 8.23 -3.03 4.24
C ASP A 136 8.11 -4.48 3.81
N PHE A 137 9.02 -5.01 3.00
CA PHE A 137 9.04 -6.43 2.67
C PHE A 137 9.16 -7.32 3.91
N GLY A 138 10.02 -6.96 4.88
CA GLY A 138 10.10 -7.66 6.15
C GLY A 138 8.77 -7.64 6.91
N ARG A 139 8.11 -6.49 6.94
CA ARG A 139 6.80 -6.33 7.56
C ARG A 139 5.72 -7.13 6.83
N LEU A 140 5.67 -7.11 5.49
CA LEU A 140 4.70 -7.88 4.72
C LEU A 140 4.82 -9.39 4.97
N VAL A 141 6.04 -9.90 5.07
CA VAL A 141 6.28 -11.30 5.46
C VAL A 141 5.74 -11.57 6.86
N TRP A 142 6.00 -10.67 7.81
CA TRP A 142 5.48 -10.81 9.17
C TRP A 142 3.95 -10.77 9.21
N MET A 143 3.34 -9.83 8.50
CA MET A 143 1.88 -9.72 8.40
C MET A 143 1.27 -10.97 7.76
N GLY A 144 1.89 -11.53 6.73
CA GLY A 144 1.45 -12.78 6.12
C GLY A 144 1.52 -13.98 7.09
N LEU A 145 2.56 -14.05 7.93
CA LEU A 145 2.64 -15.07 8.99
C LEU A 145 1.56 -14.87 10.06
N GLU A 146 1.30 -13.63 10.46
CA GLU A 146 0.24 -13.27 11.39
C GLU A 146 -1.14 -13.70 10.86
N ASP A 147 -1.41 -13.44 9.57
CA ASP A 147 -2.66 -13.82 8.90
C ASP A 147 -2.84 -15.36 8.84
N LEU A 148 -1.76 -16.10 8.63
CA LEU A 148 -1.77 -17.56 8.67
C LEU A 148 -2.06 -18.11 10.08
N ILE A 149 -1.39 -17.56 11.09
CA ILE A 149 -1.55 -18.02 12.49
C ILE A 149 -2.94 -17.65 13.02
N SER A 150 -3.47 -16.49 12.65
CA SER A 150 -4.81 -16.04 13.05
C SER A 150 -5.95 -16.73 12.29
N GLY A 151 -5.63 -17.54 11.27
CA GLY A 151 -6.62 -18.23 10.44
C GLY A 151 -7.42 -17.31 9.51
N MET A 152 -7.00 -16.06 9.34
CA MET A 152 -7.61 -15.14 8.38
C MET A 152 -7.39 -15.56 6.93
N VAL A 153 -6.32 -16.31 6.68
CA VAL A 153 -6.00 -16.89 5.36
C VAL A 153 -5.79 -18.39 5.53
N SER A 154 -6.51 -19.19 4.75
CA SER A 154 -6.31 -20.64 4.74
C SER A 154 -5.02 -20.98 3.99
N VAL A 155 -4.27 -21.96 4.52
CA VAL A 155 -3.10 -22.53 3.81
C VAL A 155 -3.47 -23.02 2.40
N LYS A 156 -4.74 -23.37 2.17
CA LYS A 156 -5.27 -23.77 0.85
C LYS A 156 -5.41 -22.60 -0.11
N GLU A 157 -5.55 -21.37 0.40
CA GLU A 157 -5.62 -20.14 -0.41
C GLU A 157 -4.24 -19.60 -0.75
N MET A 158 -3.19 -20.13 -0.11
CA MET A 158 -1.82 -19.91 -0.56
C MET A 158 -1.60 -20.71 -1.84
N SER A 159 -2.02 -20.13 -2.95
CA SER A 159 -1.88 -20.74 -4.27
C SER A 159 -0.41 -20.95 -4.57
N GLY A 160 0.05 -22.21 -4.37
CA GLY A 160 1.31 -22.64 -4.98
C GLY A 160 1.21 -22.61 -6.52
N PRO A 161 2.25 -22.96 -7.27
CA PRO A 161 2.23 -22.96 -8.72
C PRO A 161 1.00 -23.66 -9.33
N VAL A 162 0.48 -24.70 -8.66
CA VAL A 162 -0.72 -25.43 -9.07
C VAL A 162 -2.00 -24.59 -8.90
N GLY A 163 -2.12 -23.81 -7.81
CA GLY A 163 -3.28 -22.94 -7.59
C GLY A 163 -3.31 -21.75 -8.54
N ILE A 164 -2.14 -21.23 -8.96
CA ILE A 164 -2.07 -20.20 -10.00
C ILE A 164 -2.57 -20.74 -11.34
N VAL A 165 -2.21 -21.97 -11.69
CA VAL A 165 -2.68 -22.63 -12.91
C VAL A 165 -4.19 -22.83 -12.89
N SER A 166 -4.79 -23.23 -11.74
CA SER A 166 -6.24 -23.41 -11.64
C SER A 166 -7.01 -22.09 -11.77
N VAL A 167 -6.52 -20.99 -11.18
CA VAL A 167 -7.14 -19.66 -11.33
C VAL A 167 -7.06 -19.15 -12.79
N ILE A 168 -5.94 -19.39 -13.45
CA ILE A 168 -5.78 -19.04 -14.88
C ILE A 168 -6.74 -19.87 -15.74
N ALA A 169 -6.89 -21.15 -15.45
CA ALA A 169 -7.81 -22.03 -16.19
C ALA A 169 -9.27 -21.60 -16.01
N GLU A 170 -9.72 -21.33 -14.79
CA GLU A 170 -11.07 -20.84 -14.50
C GLU A 170 -11.35 -19.48 -15.15
N THR A 171 -10.38 -18.57 -15.12
CA THR A 171 -10.51 -17.26 -15.77
C THR A 171 -10.56 -17.39 -17.29
N GLY A 172 -9.79 -18.33 -17.86
CA GLY A 172 -9.79 -18.63 -19.30
C GLY A 172 -11.12 -19.22 -19.77
N GLU A 173 -11.71 -20.16 -19.01
CA GLU A 173 -13.03 -20.73 -19.32
C GLU A 173 -14.15 -19.69 -19.23
N SER A 174 -14.09 -18.81 -18.21
CA SER A 174 -15.05 -17.73 -18.06
C SER A 174 -15.01 -16.71 -19.22
N ALA A 175 -13.78 -16.41 -19.71
CA ALA A 175 -13.61 -15.53 -20.86
C ALA A 175 -14.08 -16.17 -22.17
N ALA A 176 -13.87 -17.47 -22.35
CA ALA A 176 -14.32 -18.21 -23.52
C ALA A 176 -15.85 -18.31 -23.59
N SER A 177 -16.53 -18.54 -22.45
CA SER A 177 -17.98 -18.62 -22.37
C SER A 177 -18.70 -17.26 -22.61
N THR A 178 -18.00 -16.13 -22.39
CA THR A 178 -18.53 -14.79 -22.62
C THR A 178 -18.40 -14.35 -24.09
N SER A 179 -17.57 -15.03 -24.90
CA SER A 179 -17.36 -14.73 -26.32
C SER A 179 -18.31 -15.46 -27.27
N GLU A 180 -19.14 -16.38 -26.79
CA GLU A 180 -20.10 -17.17 -27.59
C GLU A 180 -21.60 -16.75 -27.36
N GLY A 181 -21.84 -15.56 -26.74
CA GLY A 181 -23.19 -15.06 -26.48
C GLY A 181 -23.59 -13.86 -27.35
#